data_b09b2448b881ad3c1a1593d1cab7d4af
#
_entry.id   b09b2448b881ad3c1a1593d1cab7d4af
#
_cell.length_a   1.000
_cell.length_b   1.000
_cell.length_c   1.000
_cell.angle_alpha   90.00
_cell.angle_beta   90.00
_cell.angle_gamma   90.00
#
_symmetry.space_group_name_H-M   'P 1'
#
loop_
_entity.id
_entity.type
_entity.pdbx_description
1 polymer ?
#
loop_
_entity_poly.entity_id
_entity_poly.type
_entity_poly.pdbx_seq_one_letter_code
_entity_poly.pdbx_strand_id
1 'polypeptide(L)'
;MDDSGHGERVFDLEFRAVNEELQRVRHALRNWLRDIVTDEHHAYDILLAVGEACTNSVEHGHRGDGRNLRVRATADDVQVRITIVDGGTWRVHRSLPDTDRGRGLRLMRTLVPEVNIRTSGTGTVVELATPLSA
;
A
#
# COMPACT_ATOMS: atom_id res chain seq x y z
N MET A 1 14.24 18.70 22.24
CA MET A 1 13.95 18.56 21.83
C MET A 1 13.35 18.03 21.33
N ASP A 2 13.00 18.05 21.35
CA ASP A 2 12.41 17.46 20.86
C ASP A 2 12.01 17.73 19.70
N ASP A 3 12.12 17.70 19.19
CA ASP A 3 11.83 17.83 17.86
C ASP A 3 10.80 16.84 17.46
N SER A 4 10.01 16.47 18.35
CA SER A 4 9.03 15.48 18.08
C SER A 4 8.11 15.88 16.93
N GLY A 5 7.91 17.16 16.73
CA GLY A 5 7.08 17.59 15.62
C GLY A 5 7.72 17.37 14.27
N HIS A 6 9.02 17.12 14.26
CA HIS A 6 9.71 16.89 13.03
C HIS A 6 10.13 15.46 12.86
N GLY A 7 9.76 14.63 13.79
CA GLY A 7 10.13 13.24 13.71
C GLY A 7 9.35 12.51 12.65
N GLU A 8 9.88 11.41 12.24
CA GLU A 8 9.20 10.54 11.30
C GLU A 8 8.03 9.87 12.00
N ARG A 9 6.91 9.82 11.34
CA ARG A 9 5.73 9.11 11.85
C ARG A 9 5.66 7.76 11.18
N VAL A 10 5.23 6.76 11.92
CA VAL A 10 5.22 5.39 11.44
C VAL A 10 3.87 4.75 11.67
N PHE A 11 3.40 4.06 10.66
CA PHE A 11 2.22 3.21 10.71
C PHE A 11 2.69 1.81 10.34
N ASP A 12 2.25 0.80 11.08
CA ASP A 12 2.68 -0.56 10.81
C ASP A 12 1.56 -1.50 11.23
N LEU A 13 1.05 -2.27 10.29
CA LEU A 13 -0.04 -3.18 10.57
C LEU A 13 0.13 -4.46 9.79
N GLU A 14 0.07 -5.57 10.49
CA GLU A 14 0.11 -6.88 9.86
C GLU A 14 -1.27 -7.51 10.00
N PHE A 15 -1.74 -8.17 8.96
CA PHE A 15 -3.09 -8.71 8.96
C PHE A 15 -3.18 -9.87 8.00
N ARG A 16 -4.21 -10.68 8.18
CA ARG A 16 -4.41 -11.81 7.27
C ARG A 16 -4.88 -11.32 5.92
N ALA A 17 -4.40 -11.95 4.87
CA ALA A 17 -4.71 -11.54 3.50
C ALA A 17 -6.07 -12.07 3.07
N VAL A 18 -7.11 -11.53 3.68
CA VAL A 18 -8.48 -11.87 3.34
C VAL A 18 -9.27 -10.59 3.19
N ASN A 19 -10.31 -10.64 2.37
CA ASN A 19 -11.09 -9.45 2.08
C ASN A 19 -11.66 -8.78 3.32
N GLU A 20 -12.02 -9.57 4.31
CA GLU A 20 -12.61 -9.04 5.53
C GLU A 20 -11.69 -8.11 6.28
N GLU A 21 -10.38 -8.31 6.12
CA GLU A 21 -9.41 -7.49 6.81
C GLU A 21 -9.12 -6.17 6.10
N LEU A 22 -9.44 -6.08 4.83
CA LEU A 22 -9.08 -4.90 4.05
C LEU A 22 -9.78 -3.64 4.52
N GLN A 23 -11.01 -3.77 4.98
CA GLN A 23 -11.74 -2.63 5.51
C GLN A 23 -11.08 -2.09 6.78
N ARG A 24 -10.65 -3.00 7.64
CA ARG A 24 -10.01 -2.62 8.89
C ARG A 24 -8.70 -1.88 8.63
N VAL A 25 -7.93 -2.40 7.68
CA VAL A 25 -6.66 -1.77 7.31
C VAL A 25 -6.90 -0.38 6.74
N ARG A 26 -7.87 -0.27 5.85
CA ARG A 26 -8.18 1.00 5.23
C ARG A 26 -8.61 2.02 6.27
N HIS A 27 -9.41 1.61 7.22
CA HIS A 27 -9.88 2.49 8.27
C HIS A 27 -8.72 2.96 9.15
N ALA A 28 -7.85 2.03 9.54
CA ALA A 28 -6.70 2.36 10.38
C ALA A 28 -5.74 3.31 9.65
N LEU A 29 -5.48 3.04 8.39
CA LEU A 29 -4.57 3.89 7.63
C LEU A 29 -5.19 5.26 7.40
N ARG A 30 -6.49 5.31 7.16
CA ARG A 30 -7.19 6.58 6.99
C ARG A 30 -7.04 7.45 8.23
N ASN A 31 -7.18 6.85 9.41
CA ASN A 31 -7.03 7.61 10.65
C ASN A 31 -5.61 8.13 10.81
N TRP A 32 -4.63 7.33 10.45
CA TRP A 32 -3.24 7.75 10.52
C TRP A 32 -2.95 8.89 9.55
N LEU A 33 -3.47 8.79 8.34
CA LEU A 33 -3.24 9.82 7.33
C LEU A 33 -3.92 11.14 7.65
N ARG A 34 -4.98 11.09 8.44
CA ARG A 34 -5.75 12.29 8.73
C ARG A 34 -4.90 13.40 9.33
N ASP A 35 -3.94 13.05 10.16
CA ASP A 35 -3.08 14.03 10.80
C ASP A 35 -1.86 14.39 9.98
N ILE A 36 -1.67 13.75 8.86
CA ILE A 36 -0.46 13.91 8.07
C ILE A 36 -0.75 14.59 6.75
N VAL A 37 -1.79 14.16 6.07
CA VAL A 37 -2.16 14.70 4.76
C VAL A 37 -3.44 15.50 4.95
N THR A 38 -3.34 16.81 4.80
CA THR A 38 -4.47 17.68 5.07
C THR A 38 -5.47 17.75 3.94
N ASP A 39 -5.03 17.48 2.72
CA ASP A 39 -5.91 17.48 1.57
C ASP A 39 -6.66 16.14 1.52
N GLU A 40 -7.96 16.19 1.68
CA GLU A 40 -8.76 14.98 1.72
C GLU A 40 -8.75 14.20 0.42
N HIS A 41 -8.67 14.89 -0.70
CA HIS A 41 -8.60 14.21 -1.99
C HIS A 41 -7.29 13.44 -2.13
N HIS A 42 -6.22 14.06 -1.67
CA HIS A 42 -4.90 13.43 -1.74
C HIS A 42 -4.86 12.20 -0.82
N ALA A 43 -5.40 12.33 0.38
CA ALA A 43 -5.47 11.20 1.30
C ALA A 43 -6.31 10.06 0.72
N TYR A 44 -7.40 10.41 0.07
CA TYR A 44 -8.26 9.40 -0.55
C TYR A 44 -7.52 8.66 -1.66
N ASP A 45 -6.75 9.39 -2.47
CA ASP A 45 -5.97 8.77 -3.54
C ASP A 45 -4.95 7.78 -2.98
N ILE A 46 -4.31 8.14 -1.88
CA ILE A 46 -3.36 7.25 -1.22
C ILE A 46 -4.07 5.98 -0.76
N LEU A 47 -5.24 6.15 -0.13
CA LEU A 47 -6.00 5.00 0.36
C LEU A 47 -6.45 4.09 -0.77
N LEU A 48 -6.83 4.67 -1.91
CA LEU A 48 -7.22 3.86 -3.05
C LEU A 48 -6.03 3.07 -3.60
N ALA A 49 -4.87 3.71 -3.66
CA ALA A 49 -3.68 3.04 -4.17
C ALA A 49 -3.28 1.87 -3.26
N VAL A 50 -3.29 2.09 -1.95
CA VAL A 50 -2.97 1.03 -0.99
C VAL A 50 -4.01 -0.08 -1.07
N GLY A 51 -5.28 0.30 -1.19
CA GLY A 51 -6.35 -0.68 -1.31
C GLY A 51 -6.18 -1.55 -2.53
N GLU A 52 -5.78 -0.96 -3.65
CA GLU A 52 -5.55 -1.72 -4.86
C GLU A 52 -4.40 -2.71 -4.69
N ALA A 53 -3.31 -2.28 -4.07
CA ALA A 53 -2.18 -3.15 -3.82
C ALA A 53 -2.56 -4.32 -2.90
N CYS A 54 -3.33 -4.03 -1.86
CA CYS A 54 -3.76 -5.07 -0.94
C CYS A 54 -4.72 -6.05 -1.61
N THR A 55 -5.63 -5.54 -2.43
CA THR A 55 -6.57 -6.39 -3.15
C THR A 55 -5.82 -7.31 -4.10
N ASN A 56 -4.82 -6.78 -4.79
CA ASN A 56 -4.01 -7.59 -5.67
C ASN A 56 -3.30 -8.70 -4.91
N SER A 57 -2.81 -8.39 -3.72
CA SER A 57 -2.15 -9.41 -2.90
C SER A 57 -3.11 -10.50 -2.48
N VAL A 58 -4.33 -10.12 -2.08
CA VAL A 58 -5.33 -11.10 -1.68
C VAL A 58 -5.70 -12.00 -2.85
N GLU A 59 -5.87 -11.40 -4.02
CA GLU A 59 -6.36 -12.16 -5.17
C GLU A 59 -5.27 -12.96 -5.86
N HIS A 60 -4.07 -12.44 -5.90
CA HIS A 60 -3.03 -13.03 -6.73
C HIS A 60 -1.83 -13.57 -5.96
N GLY A 61 -1.62 -13.11 -4.76
CA GLY A 61 -0.44 -13.48 -4.01
C GLY A 61 -0.61 -14.66 -3.10
N HIS A 62 -1.81 -14.84 -2.59
CA HIS A 62 -2.00 -15.80 -1.53
C HIS A 62 -2.78 -17.03 -1.88
N ARG A 63 -3.68 -16.93 -2.75
CA ARG A 63 -4.48 -18.08 -3.16
C ARG A 63 -5.04 -18.89 -2.01
N GLY A 64 -5.39 -18.21 -0.95
CA GLY A 64 -6.02 -18.88 0.17
C GLY A 64 -5.09 -19.59 1.12
N ASP A 65 -3.79 -19.34 1.04
CA ASP A 65 -2.86 -20.03 1.92
C ASP A 65 -2.76 -19.38 3.30
N GLY A 66 -3.52 -18.33 3.55
CA GLY A 66 -3.60 -17.76 4.88
C GLY A 66 -2.43 -16.90 5.31
N ARG A 67 -1.59 -16.51 4.38
CA ARG A 67 -0.44 -15.68 4.73
C ARG A 67 -0.87 -14.30 5.14
N ASN A 68 0.02 -13.62 5.80
CA ASN A 68 -0.22 -12.26 6.23
C ASN A 68 0.33 -11.25 5.26
N LEU A 69 -0.32 -10.10 5.23
CA LEU A 69 0.18 -8.93 4.57
C LEU A 69 0.64 -7.96 5.63
N ARG A 70 1.57 -7.11 5.26
CA ARG A 70 2.01 -6.06 6.16
C ARG A 70 2.01 -4.74 5.42
N VAL A 71 1.36 -3.74 6.00
CA VAL A 71 1.37 -2.39 5.46
C VAL A 71 2.16 -1.53 6.41
N ARG A 72 3.20 -0.91 5.90
CA ARG A 72 4.04 -0.04 6.68
C ARG A 72 4.10 1.30 6.01
N ALA A 73 3.92 2.36 6.76
CA ALA A 73 3.99 3.69 6.20
C ALA A 73 4.86 4.56 7.08
N THR A 74 5.60 5.44 6.44
CA THR A 74 6.37 6.44 7.16
C THR A 74 6.10 7.79 6.53
N ALA A 75 6.16 8.83 7.33
CA ALA A 75 5.96 10.18 6.84
C ALA A 75 6.94 11.10 7.53
N ASP A 76 7.58 11.94 6.75
CA ASP A 76 8.39 13.01 7.30
C ASP A 76 7.74 14.34 6.91
N ASP A 77 8.46 15.42 6.91
CA ASP A 77 7.88 16.73 6.60
C ASP A 77 7.60 16.91 5.11
N VAL A 78 8.10 16.03 4.29
CA VAL A 78 8.08 16.20 2.85
C VAL A 78 7.17 15.20 2.15
N GLN A 79 7.21 13.96 2.59
CA GLN A 79 6.51 12.91 1.84
C GLN A 79 6.02 11.78 2.73
N VAL A 80 5.10 11.01 2.17
CA VAL A 80 4.63 9.76 2.75
C VAL A 80 5.17 8.64 1.88
N ARG A 81 5.67 7.60 2.52
CA ARG A 81 6.14 6.41 1.82
C ARG A 81 5.44 5.20 2.43
N ILE A 82 4.84 4.38 1.58
CA ILE A 82 4.07 3.23 2.04
C ILE A 82 4.59 1.99 1.36
N THR A 83 4.78 0.94 2.15
CA THR A 83 5.27 -0.34 1.66
C THR A 83 4.26 -1.42 2.00
N ILE A 84 3.85 -2.20 1.02
CA ILE A 84 2.96 -3.33 1.23
C ILE A 84 3.79 -4.58 0.94
N VAL A 85 3.96 -5.42 1.96
CA VAL A 85 4.78 -6.62 1.86
C VAL A 85 3.88 -7.84 1.90
N ASP A 86 4.04 -8.67 0.88
CA ASP A 86 3.27 -9.88 0.74
C ASP A 86 4.25 -11.05 0.74
N GLY A 87 4.11 -11.96 1.68
CA GLY A 87 4.98 -13.13 1.72
C GLY A 87 4.73 -14.12 0.60
N GLY A 88 3.61 -13.99 -0.12
CA GLY A 88 3.36 -14.80 -1.29
C GLY A 88 3.96 -14.17 -2.52
N THR A 89 4.28 -14.98 -3.48
CA THR A 89 4.79 -14.47 -4.72
C THR A 89 3.63 -14.17 -5.64
N TRP A 90 3.56 -12.90 -6.02
CA TRP A 90 2.59 -12.60 -7.04
C TRP A 90 3.10 -13.29 -8.26
N ARG A 91 2.31 -14.19 -8.76
CA ARG A 91 2.78 -14.75 -9.89
C ARG A 91 2.49 -13.85 -10.91
N VAL A 92 3.48 -13.30 -11.33
CA VAL A 92 3.42 -12.51 -12.43
C VAL A 92 3.23 -13.38 -13.55
N HIS A 93 2.23 -13.41 -13.94
CA HIS A 93 1.96 -14.35 -14.78
C HIS A 93 1.75 -13.99 -16.13
N ARG A 94 2.25 -14.80 -16.54
CA ARG A 94 2.12 -15.06 -17.84
C ARG A 94 0.79 -15.54 -18.19
N SER A 95 0.21 -16.24 -17.31
CA SER A 95 -1.08 -16.81 -17.61
C SER A 95 -2.23 -15.86 -17.36
N LEU A 96 -2.00 -14.75 -16.71
CA LEU A 96 -3.06 -13.80 -16.51
C LEU A 96 -3.08 -12.78 -17.64
N PRO A 97 -4.26 -12.36 -18.06
CA PRO A 97 -4.33 -11.31 -19.07
C PRO A 97 -3.65 -10.07 -18.54
N ASP A 98 -2.85 -9.46 -19.37
CA ASP A 98 -2.18 -8.23 -18.99
C ASP A 98 -3.16 -7.17 -18.56
N THR A 99 -4.38 -7.23 -19.07
CA THR A 99 -5.37 -6.22 -18.78
C THR A 99 -5.68 -6.11 -17.30
N ASP A 100 -5.76 -7.22 -16.58
CA ASP A 100 -6.10 -7.15 -15.16
C ASP A 100 -4.99 -6.53 -14.35
N ARG A 101 -3.76 -6.95 -14.60
CA ARG A 101 -2.65 -6.39 -13.87
C ARG A 101 -2.36 -4.98 -14.28
N GLY A 102 -2.45 -4.72 -15.58
CA GLY A 102 -2.20 -3.40 -16.09
C GLY A 102 -3.17 -2.39 -15.52
N ARG A 103 -4.39 -2.82 -15.27
CA ARG A 103 -5.40 -1.93 -14.75
C ARG A 103 -5.09 -1.50 -13.32
N GLY A 104 -4.75 -2.45 -12.46
CA GLY A 104 -4.43 -2.12 -11.09
C GLY A 104 -3.18 -1.28 -10.97
N LEU A 105 -2.14 -1.62 -11.72
CA LEU A 105 -0.90 -0.86 -11.67
C LEU A 105 -1.10 0.53 -12.24
N ARG A 106 -1.86 0.64 -13.31
CA ARG A 106 -2.16 1.94 -13.88
C ARG A 106 -2.94 2.80 -12.92
N LEU A 107 -3.89 2.21 -12.22
CA LEU A 107 -4.67 2.95 -11.24
C LEU A 107 -3.74 3.49 -10.15
N MET A 108 -2.87 2.64 -9.61
CA MET A 108 -1.94 3.09 -8.59
C MET A 108 -1.08 4.25 -9.08
N ARG A 109 -0.58 4.15 -10.30
CA ARG A 109 0.29 5.19 -10.85
C ARG A 109 -0.45 6.47 -11.17
N THR A 110 -1.75 6.37 -11.39
CA THR A 110 -2.57 7.56 -11.57
C THR A 110 -2.77 8.27 -10.25
N LEU A 111 -2.85 7.52 -9.18
CA LEU A 111 -3.19 8.06 -7.86
C LEU A 111 -2.00 8.61 -7.10
N VAL A 112 -0.84 7.98 -7.27
CA VAL A 112 0.37 8.43 -6.58
C VAL A 112 1.54 8.48 -7.57
N PRO A 113 2.46 9.43 -7.39
CA PRO A 113 3.50 9.64 -8.40
C PRO A 113 4.56 8.57 -8.47
N GLU A 114 4.82 7.88 -7.38
CA GLU A 114 5.84 6.84 -7.41
C GLU A 114 5.26 5.51 -6.99
N VAL A 115 5.37 4.52 -7.85
CA VAL A 115 4.91 3.16 -7.57
C VAL A 115 5.99 2.21 -8.07
N ASN A 116 6.51 1.39 -7.18
CA ASN A 116 7.50 0.37 -7.54
C ASN A 116 7.05 -0.96 -7.00
N ILE A 117 7.17 -1.99 -7.82
CA ILE A 117 6.80 -3.35 -7.43
C ILE A 117 7.99 -4.24 -7.65
N ARG A 118 8.38 -4.96 -6.61
CA ARG A 118 9.49 -5.91 -6.69
C ARG A 118 9.00 -7.28 -6.26
N THR A 119 9.25 -8.27 -7.09
CA THR A 119 8.87 -9.63 -6.81
C THR A 119 10.13 -10.47 -6.72
N SER A 120 10.21 -11.28 -5.70
CA SER A 120 11.33 -12.19 -5.54
C SER A 120 10.78 -13.57 -5.21
N GLY A 121 11.66 -14.53 -5.03
CA GLY A 121 11.23 -15.85 -4.63
C GLY A 121 10.57 -15.89 -3.27
N THR A 122 10.78 -14.86 -2.45
CA THR A 122 10.25 -14.85 -1.11
C THR A 122 9.03 -13.97 -0.94
N GLY A 123 8.63 -13.23 -1.96
CA GLY A 123 7.42 -12.43 -1.86
C GLY A 123 7.41 -11.24 -2.79
N THR A 124 6.45 -10.38 -2.57
CA THR A 124 6.27 -9.18 -3.37
C THR A 124 6.24 -7.95 -2.45
N VAL A 125 6.89 -6.90 -2.88
CA VAL A 125 6.89 -5.62 -2.16
C VAL A 125 6.41 -4.54 -3.10
N VAL A 126 5.37 -3.82 -2.68
CA VAL A 126 4.88 -2.67 -3.43
C VAL A 126 5.26 -1.43 -2.64
N GLU A 127 5.93 -0.50 -3.27
CA GLU A 127 6.32 0.76 -2.64
C GLU A 127 5.62 1.91 -3.30
N LEU A 128 4.96 2.72 -2.50
CA LEU A 128 4.28 3.92 -2.97
C LEU A 128 4.90 5.11 -2.27
N ALA A 129 5.10 6.20 -3.01
CA ALA A 129 5.62 7.41 -2.39
C ALA A 129 4.94 8.62 -3.02
N THR A 130 4.60 9.58 -2.19
CA THR A 130 3.92 10.78 -2.65
C THR A 130 4.27 11.95 -1.74
N PRO A 131 4.40 13.16 -2.30
CA PRO A 131 4.62 14.32 -1.45
C PRO A 131 3.41 14.58 -0.57
N LEU A 132 3.65 15.25 0.56
CA LEU A 132 2.55 15.63 1.45
C LEU A 132 1.65 16.66 0.81
N SER A 133 2.26 17.56 0.04
CA SER A 133 1.49 18.58 -0.64
C SER A 133 1.43 18.21 -2.09
N ALA A 134 0.27 18.09 -2.60
CA ALA A 134 0.10 17.73 -3.99
C ALA A 134 0.27 18.91 -4.91
#